data_94a3032f96af9ee74b26f7b3518f90d6
#
_entry.id   94a3032f96af9ee74b26f7b3518f90d6
#
_cell.length_a   1.000
_cell.length_b   1.000
_cell.length_c   1.000
_cell.angle_alpha   90.00
_cell.angle_beta   90.00
_cell.angle_gamma   90.00
#
_symmetry.space_group_name_H-M   'P 1'
#
loop_
_entity.id
_entity.type
_entity.pdbx_description
1 polymer ?
#
loop_
_entity_poly.entity_id
_entity_poly.type
_entity_poly.pdbx_seq_one_letter_code
_entity_poly.pdbx_strand_id
1 'polypeptide(L)'
;MNTEILGVVVQIALMVILAYPLGKYIAKVYRGEKTWSDFMAPIERVIYKVCGIDPNEEMNWKQFLKALLILNAFWFFWGMVLLVSQGWLPLNPDGNGPQTPDQAFNTCISFMVNCNLQHYSGESGLTYFTQLFVIMLFQFITAATGMAAMAGIMKSIAAKTTKTIGNFWQFLVISCTRILLPLSLIVGFILILQGTPRSEERRVGKECRSRWSPYH
;
A
#
# COMPACT_ATOMS: atom_id res chain seq x y z
N MET A 1 12.94 0.19 -36.37
CA MET A 1 12.87 0.81 -35.02
C MET A 1 12.87 -0.33 -34.03
N ASN A 2 13.77 -0.32 -33.07
CA ASN A 2 13.94 -1.46 -32.14
C ASN A 2 12.67 -1.58 -31.29
N THR A 3 12.03 -2.74 -31.26
CA THR A 3 10.75 -2.98 -30.57
C THR A 3 10.83 -2.62 -29.08
N GLU A 4 12.02 -2.78 -28.49
CA GLU A 4 12.31 -2.42 -27.10
C GLU A 4 12.22 -0.89 -26.86
N ILE A 5 12.85 -0.10 -27.76
CA ILE A 5 12.80 1.37 -27.67
C ILE A 5 11.36 1.87 -27.83
N LEU A 6 10.63 1.29 -28.78
CA LEU A 6 9.22 1.64 -28.96
C LEU A 6 8.39 1.33 -27.70
N GLY A 7 8.64 0.16 -27.08
CA GLY A 7 7.99 -0.25 -25.83
C GLY A 7 8.22 0.76 -24.70
N VAL A 8 9.47 1.17 -24.50
CA VAL A 8 9.82 2.19 -23.48
C VAL A 8 9.13 3.53 -23.75
N VAL A 9 9.17 3.99 -25.00
CA VAL A 9 8.55 5.27 -25.38
C VAL A 9 7.04 5.23 -25.15
N VAL A 10 6.38 4.15 -25.55
CA VAL A 10 4.92 3.97 -25.36
C VAL A 10 4.58 3.91 -23.87
N GLN A 11 5.37 3.21 -23.06
CA GLN A 11 5.16 3.14 -21.61
C GLN A 11 5.28 4.51 -20.94
N ILE A 12 6.31 5.28 -21.27
CA ILE A 12 6.49 6.64 -20.74
C ILE A 12 5.36 7.55 -21.17
N ALA A 13 5.00 7.51 -22.45
CA ALA A 13 3.91 8.34 -22.99
C ALA A 13 2.57 8.01 -22.30
N LEU A 14 2.25 6.72 -22.12
CA LEU A 14 1.04 6.28 -21.44
C LEU A 14 1.03 6.75 -19.97
N MET A 15 2.16 6.63 -19.29
CA MET A 15 2.29 7.07 -17.90
C MET A 15 2.05 8.58 -17.76
N VAL A 16 2.61 9.41 -18.64
CA VAL A 16 2.42 10.86 -18.64
C VAL A 16 0.96 11.23 -18.96
N ILE A 17 0.34 10.57 -19.94
CA ILE A 17 -1.06 10.80 -20.31
C ILE A 17 -1.99 10.46 -19.14
N LEU A 18 -1.76 9.36 -18.44
CA LEU A 18 -2.59 8.95 -17.30
C LEU A 18 -2.32 9.77 -16.03
N ALA A 19 -1.11 10.27 -15.84
CA ALA A 19 -0.72 11.07 -14.67
C ALA A 19 -1.55 12.36 -14.56
N TYR A 20 -1.88 13.00 -15.68
CA TYR A 20 -2.61 14.27 -15.66
C TYR A 20 -4.04 14.14 -15.09
N PRO A 21 -4.94 13.27 -15.62
CA PRO A 21 -6.28 13.12 -15.07
C PRO A 21 -6.25 12.57 -13.65
N LEU A 22 -5.33 11.64 -13.34
CA LEU A 22 -5.17 11.09 -11.99
C LEU A 22 -4.73 12.17 -11.00
N GLY A 23 -3.76 12.99 -11.36
CA GLY A 23 -3.30 14.11 -10.52
C GLY A 23 -4.40 15.13 -10.23
N LYS A 24 -5.23 15.47 -11.24
CA LYS A 24 -6.42 16.32 -11.04
C LYS A 24 -7.43 15.70 -10.06
N TYR A 25 -7.67 14.41 -10.20
CA TYR A 25 -8.57 13.68 -9.30
C TYR A 25 -8.05 13.69 -7.86
N ILE A 26 -6.79 13.33 -7.65
CA ILE A 26 -6.13 13.33 -6.35
C ILE A 26 -6.20 14.72 -5.70
N ALA A 27 -5.91 15.77 -6.47
CA ALA A 27 -5.97 17.15 -5.99
C ALA A 27 -7.39 17.56 -5.55
N LYS A 28 -8.44 17.13 -6.27
CA LYS A 28 -9.84 17.36 -5.87
C LYS A 28 -10.18 16.64 -4.57
N VAL A 29 -9.76 15.39 -4.43
CA VAL A 29 -10.01 14.59 -3.22
C VAL A 29 -9.41 15.28 -1.99
N TYR A 30 -8.13 15.70 -2.05
CA TYR A 30 -7.48 16.36 -0.92
C TYR A 30 -7.99 17.78 -0.62
N ARG A 31 -8.59 18.45 -1.61
CA ARG A 31 -9.27 19.74 -1.40
C ARG A 31 -10.70 19.60 -0.85
N GLY A 32 -11.19 18.36 -0.72
CA GLY A 32 -12.56 18.11 -0.28
C GLY A 32 -13.63 18.48 -1.30
N GLU A 33 -13.25 18.61 -2.59
CA GLU A 33 -14.19 18.86 -3.67
C GLU A 33 -15.02 17.60 -3.95
N LYS A 34 -16.24 17.78 -4.45
CA LYS A 34 -17.10 16.65 -4.84
C LYS A 34 -16.45 15.80 -5.92
N THR A 35 -16.39 14.51 -5.68
CA THR A 35 -15.84 13.51 -6.59
C THR A 35 -16.76 12.30 -6.70
N TRP A 36 -16.54 11.48 -7.72
CA TRP A 36 -17.29 10.24 -7.90
C TRP A 36 -17.13 9.26 -6.72
N SER A 37 -16.03 9.38 -5.96
CA SER A 37 -15.74 8.54 -4.79
C SER A 37 -16.45 8.97 -3.51
N ASP A 38 -17.30 9.99 -3.54
CA ASP A 38 -18.06 10.46 -2.37
C ASP A 38 -19.02 9.40 -1.80
N PHE A 39 -19.33 8.34 -2.57
CA PHE A 39 -20.07 7.19 -2.04
C PHE A 39 -19.34 6.47 -0.90
N MET A 40 -18.03 6.69 -0.72
CA MET A 40 -17.23 6.17 0.40
C MET A 40 -17.37 6.99 1.69
N ALA A 41 -17.97 8.18 1.64
CA ALA A 41 -18.12 9.07 2.80
C ALA A 41 -18.85 8.43 4.02
N PRO A 42 -19.83 7.54 3.88
CA PRO A 42 -20.41 6.84 5.02
C PRO A 42 -19.40 5.95 5.75
N ILE A 43 -18.54 5.26 5.01
CA ILE A 43 -17.48 4.40 5.57
C ILE A 43 -16.44 5.26 6.30
N GLU A 44 -16.03 6.36 5.72
CA GLU A 44 -15.09 7.31 6.34
C GLU A 44 -15.63 7.83 7.68
N ARG A 45 -16.93 8.19 7.74
CA ARG A 45 -17.57 8.65 8.99
C ARG A 45 -17.55 7.57 10.07
N VAL A 46 -17.75 6.32 9.72
CA VAL A 46 -17.66 5.20 10.67
C VAL A 46 -16.21 5.08 11.18
N ILE A 47 -15.22 5.13 10.28
CA ILE A 47 -13.80 5.08 10.66
C ILE A 47 -13.44 6.23 11.59
N TYR A 48 -13.82 7.47 11.25
CA TYR A 48 -13.56 8.64 12.10
C TYR A 48 -14.19 8.48 13.47
N LYS A 49 -15.44 8.01 13.54
CA LYS A 49 -16.14 7.80 14.81
C LYS A 49 -15.48 6.71 15.68
N VAL A 50 -15.10 5.59 15.08
CA VAL A 50 -14.45 4.46 15.78
C VAL A 50 -13.06 4.83 16.27
N CYS A 51 -12.29 5.55 15.44
CA CYS A 51 -10.92 5.93 15.76
C CYS A 51 -10.83 7.24 16.56
N GLY A 52 -11.95 7.92 16.84
CA GLY A 52 -11.95 9.20 17.55
C GLY A 52 -11.26 10.33 16.80
N ILE A 53 -11.31 10.31 15.47
CA ILE A 53 -10.67 11.31 14.60
C ILE A 53 -11.67 12.43 14.32
N ASP A 54 -11.28 13.68 14.62
CA ASP A 54 -12.00 14.85 14.11
C ASP A 54 -11.38 15.26 12.76
N PRO A 55 -12.08 15.05 11.63
CA PRO A 55 -11.54 15.38 10.32
C PRO A 55 -11.35 16.88 10.08
N ASN A 56 -11.97 17.74 10.90
CA ASN A 56 -11.88 19.19 10.77
C ASN A 56 -10.74 19.78 11.62
N GLU A 57 -10.12 18.99 12.49
CA GLU A 57 -8.99 19.45 13.30
C GLU A 57 -7.77 19.66 12.42
N GLU A 58 -7.26 20.89 12.40
CA GLU A 58 -6.03 21.22 11.67
C GLU A 58 -4.80 21.01 12.56
N MET A 59 -3.85 20.21 12.10
CA MET A 59 -2.60 19.91 12.80
C MET A 59 -1.49 20.85 12.40
N ASN A 60 -0.66 21.25 13.34
CA ASN A 60 0.63 21.85 13.05
C ASN A 60 1.64 20.76 12.62
N TRP A 61 2.80 21.16 12.08
CA TRP A 61 3.78 20.23 11.57
C TRP A 61 4.30 19.20 12.60
N LYS A 62 4.38 19.61 13.88
CA LYS A 62 4.84 18.70 14.96
C LYS A 62 3.79 17.65 15.28
N GLN A 63 2.52 18.03 15.35
CA GLN A 63 1.41 17.10 15.57
C GLN A 63 1.28 16.13 14.40
N PHE A 64 1.39 16.63 13.18
CA PHE A 64 1.35 15.83 11.96
C PHE A 64 2.50 14.80 11.91
N LEU A 65 3.74 15.25 12.17
CA LEU A 65 4.90 14.37 12.24
C LEU A 65 4.75 13.33 13.35
N LYS A 66 4.26 13.74 14.54
CA LYS A 66 4.00 12.82 15.65
C LYS A 66 3.00 11.75 15.26
N ALA A 67 1.89 12.11 14.61
CA ALA A 67 0.88 11.16 14.15
C ALA A 67 1.47 10.15 13.16
N LEU A 68 2.25 10.63 12.17
CA LEU A 68 2.95 9.80 11.21
C LEU A 68 3.92 8.82 11.88
N LEU A 69 4.72 9.29 12.83
CA LEU A 69 5.68 8.43 13.56
C LEU A 69 4.98 7.39 14.43
N ILE A 70 3.90 7.76 15.12
CA ILE A 70 3.11 6.83 15.93
C ILE A 70 2.52 5.72 15.05
N LEU A 71 1.95 6.07 13.90
CA LEU A 71 1.40 5.08 12.97
C LEU A 71 2.48 4.12 12.49
N ASN A 72 3.65 4.64 12.08
CA ASN A 72 4.76 3.78 11.63
C ASN A 72 5.29 2.89 12.76
N ALA A 73 5.42 3.42 13.99
CA ALA A 73 5.82 2.61 15.14
C ALA A 73 4.82 1.49 15.42
N PHE A 74 3.52 1.78 15.37
CA PHE A 74 2.47 0.78 15.53
C PHE A 74 2.60 -0.35 14.49
N TRP A 75 2.74 -0.01 13.20
CA TRP A 75 2.88 -1.01 12.14
C TRP A 75 4.19 -1.79 12.25
N PHE A 76 5.27 -1.15 12.67
CA PHE A 76 6.54 -1.84 12.93
C PHE A 76 6.36 -2.94 13.98
N PHE A 77 5.81 -2.61 15.16
CA PHE A 77 5.56 -3.60 16.20
C PHE A 77 4.59 -4.68 15.76
N TRP A 78 3.51 -4.30 15.07
CA TRP A 78 2.55 -5.25 14.50
C TRP A 78 3.24 -6.26 13.57
N GLY A 79 4.01 -5.81 12.60
CA GLY A 79 4.71 -6.66 11.65
C GLY A 79 5.75 -7.55 12.33
N MET A 80 6.56 -6.99 13.24
CA MET A 80 7.55 -7.76 14.01
C MET A 80 6.91 -8.91 14.79
N VAL A 81 5.84 -8.62 15.54
CA VAL A 81 5.14 -9.64 16.33
C VAL A 81 4.60 -10.76 15.43
N LEU A 82 3.95 -10.41 14.33
CA LEU A 82 3.38 -11.42 13.45
C LEU A 82 4.44 -12.27 12.72
N LEU A 83 5.52 -11.67 12.24
CA LEU A 83 6.57 -12.39 11.50
C LEU A 83 7.37 -13.33 12.40
N VAL A 84 7.69 -12.89 13.62
CA VAL A 84 8.43 -13.72 14.60
C VAL A 84 7.55 -14.83 15.18
N SER A 85 6.22 -14.64 15.21
CA SER A 85 5.28 -15.65 15.73
C SER A 85 4.55 -16.46 14.67
N GLN A 86 4.86 -16.27 13.39
CA GLN A 86 4.07 -16.83 12.28
C GLN A 86 3.91 -18.36 12.31
N GLY A 87 4.88 -19.07 12.86
CA GLY A 87 4.81 -20.54 12.96
C GLY A 87 3.66 -21.05 13.84
N TRP A 88 3.14 -20.20 14.74
CA TRP A 88 2.02 -20.54 15.64
C TRP A 88 0.69 -19.94 15.18
N LEU A 89 0.73 -19.13 14.13
CA LEU A 89 -0.48 -18.48 13.63
C LEU A 89 -1.28 -19.41 12.69
N PRO A 90 -2.58 -19.16 12.56
CA PRO A 90 -3.41 -19.92 11.61
C PRO A 90 -2.98 -19.65 10.15
N LEU A 91 -3.57 -20.41 9.21
CA LEU A 91 -3.28 -20.30 7.78
C LEU A 91 -1.81 -20.60 7.44
N ASN A 92 -1.27 -21.66 8.02
CA ASN A 92 0.08 -22.17 7.78
C ASN A 92 0.03 -23.64 7.32
N PRO A 93 -0.52 -23.94 6.13
CA PRO A 93 -0.63 -25.31 5.65
C PRO A 93 0.73 -25.95 5.34
N ASP A 94 1.72 -25.14 4.98
CA ASP A 94 3.06 -25.61 4.59
C ASP A 94 4.01 -25.79 5.79
N GLY A 95 3.55 -25.46 7.01
CA GLY A 95 4.34 -25.60 8.23
C GLY A 95 5.55 -24.65 8.31
N ASN A 96 5.47 -23.48 7.67
CA ASN A 96 6.54 -22.49 7.67
C ASN A 96 6.85 -22.03 9.11
N GLY A 97 8.12 -22.08 9.49
CA GLY A 97 8.59 -21.64 10.81
C GLY A 97 8.56 -20.12 11.01
N PRO A 98 8.82 -19.65 12.25
CA PRO A 98 8.97 -18.23 12.54
C PRO A 98 10.15 -17.64 11.78
N GLN A 99 10.03 -16.37 11.36
CA GLN A 99 11.19 -15.64 10.83
C GLN A 99 12.18 -15.33 11.96
N THR A 100 13.48 -15.33 11.63
CA THR A 100 14.51 -14.83 12.56
C THR A 100 14.29 -13.33 12.80
N PRO A 101 14.65 -12.81 14.00
CA PRO A 101 14.39 -11.40 14.33
C PRO A 101 15.02 -10.40 13.35
N ASP A 102 16.20 -10.69 12.83
CA ASP A 102 16.89 -9.89 11.82
C ASP A 102 16.15 -9.89 10.48
N GLN A 103 15.67 -11.04 10.04
CA GLN A 103 14.87 -11.16 8.81
C GLN A 103 13.51 -10.48 8.95
N ALA A 104 12.83 -10.66 10.10
CA ALA A 104 11.58 -9.98 10.41
C ALA A 104 11.75 -8.47 10.44
N PHE A 105 12.84 -7.96 11.05
CA PHE A 105 13.17 -6.55 11.06
C PHE A 105 13.35 -6.00 9.64
N ASN A 106 14.19 -6.64 8.83
CA ASN A 106 14.41 -6.22 7.44
C ASN A 106 13.11 -6.24 6.63
N THR A 107 12.29 -7.27 6.79
CA THR A 107 10.99 -7.38 6.13
C THR A 107 10.08 -6.23 6.55
N CYS A 108 9.91 -5.99 7.85
CA CYS A 108 9.08 -4.89 8.36
C CYS A 108 9.51 -3.54 7.80
N ILE A 109 10.79 -3.20 7.91
CA ILE A 109 11.30 -1.91 7.43
C ILE A 109 11.11 -1.79 5.91
N SER A 110 11.44 -2.83 5.15
CA SER A 110 11.30 -2.81 3.69
C SER A 110 9.88 -2.51 3.24
N PHE A 111 8.89 -3.17 3.85
CA PHE A 111 7.49 -2.95 3.50
C PHE A 111 6.91 -1.66 4.08
N MET A 112 7.40 -1.21 5.24
CA MET A 112 6.99 0.07 5.83
C MET A 112 7.45 1.28 5.02
N VAL A 113 8.63 1.23 4.43
CA VAL A 113 9.12 2.32 3.55
C VAL A 113 8.71 2.12 2.09
N ASN A 114 7.85 1.14 1.82
CA ASN A 114 7.34 0.80 0.50
C ASN A 114 8.45 0.44 -0.51
N CYS A 115 9.55 -0.12 -0.02
CA CYS A 115 10.68 -0.59 -0.83
C CYS A 115 10.42 -1.98 -1.41
N ASN A 116 9.71 -2.83 -0.67
CA ASN A 116 9.28 -4.18 -1.04
C ASN A 116 10.43 -5.14 -1.42
N LEU A 117 11.62 -4.94 -0.86
CA LEU A 117 12.75 -5.85 -1.03
C LEU A 117 12.65 -7.03 -0.07
N GLN A 118 12.71 -8.23 -0.63
CA GLN A 118 12.72 -9.48 0.12
C GLN A 118 14.01 -10.25 -0.17
N HIS A 119 14.61 -10.82 0.86
CA HIS A 119 15.81 -11.66 0.77
C HIS A 119 15.49 -13.16 0.87
N TYR A 120 14.23 -13.52 0.76
CA TYR A 120 13.71 -14.88 0.86
C TYR A 120 12.55 -15.08 -0.11
N SER A 121 12.21 -16.33 -0.40
CA SER A 121 11.01 -16.68 -1.16
C SER A 121 9.79 -16.57 -0.25
N GLY A 122 8.77 -15.83 -0.67
CA GLY A 122 7.52 -15.68 0.08
C GLY A 122 6.78 -17.00 0.24
N GLU A 123 6.90 -17.91 -0.73
CA GLU A 123 6.25 -19.22 -0.72
C GLU A 123 6.79 -20.16 0.38
N SER A 124 8.07 -20.06 0.71
CA SER A 124 8.72 -20.91 1.73
C SER A 124 9.05 -20.19 3.03
N GLY A 125 9.03 -18.87 3.04
CA GLY A 125 9.42 -18.04 4.18
C GLY A 125 8.29 -17.35 4.92
N LEU A 126 7.07 -17.35 4.36
CA LEU A 126 5.90 -16.69 4.95
C LEU A 126 4.70 -17.63 5.00
N THR A 127 3.87 -17.46 6.03
CA THR A 127 2.55 -18.09 6.10
C THR A 127 1.53 -17.25 5.32
N TYR A 128 0.40 -17.83 4.91
CA TYR A 128 -0.68 -17.04 4.28
C TYR A 128 -1.20 -15.95 5.21
N PHE A 129 -1.18 -16.20 6.52
CA PHE A 129 -1.56 -15.20 7.51
C PHE A 129 -0.65 -13.96 7.44
N THR A 130 0.66 -14.16 7.47
CA THR A 130 1.61 -13.04 7.41
C THR A 130 1.65 -12.39 6.02
N GLN A 131 1.41 -13.12 4.96
CA GLN A 131 1.25 -12.55 3.62
C GLN A 131 0.07 -11.58 3.56
N LEU A 132 -1.08 -11.92 4.16
CA LEU A 132 -2.25 -11.05 4.19
C LEU A 132 -2.10 -9.88 5.15
N PHE A 133 -1.73 -10.16 6.41
CA PHE A 133 -1.78 -9.19 7.51
C PHE A 133 -0.49 -8.39 7.73
N VAL A 134 0.60 -8.75 7.05
CA VAL A 134 1.83 -7.95 7.04
C VAL A 134 2.11 -7.48 5.62
N ILE A 135 2.42 -8.38 4.68
CA ILE A 135 2.92 -7.99 3.37
C ILE A 135 1.89 -7.18 2.58
N MET A 136 0.71 -7.75 2.33
CA MET A 136 -0.33 -7.09 1.54
C MET A 136 -0.87 -5.85 2.26
N LEU A 137 -1.13 -5.95 3.56
CA LEU A 137 -1.63 -4.84 4.37
C LEU A 137 -0.66 -3.65 4.36
N PHE A 138 0.65 -3.91 4.54
CA PHE A 138 1.66 -2.87 4.54
C PHE A 138 1.78 -2.20 3.18
N GLN A 139 1.82 -2.95 2.09
CA GLN A 139 1.84 -2.36 0.75
C GLN A 139 0.71 -1.35 0.52
N PHE A 140 -0.47 -1.62 1.07
CA PHE A 140 -1.62 -0.73 0.95
C PHE A 140 -1.53 0.48 1.89
N ILE A 141 -1.30 0.23 3.18
CA ILE A 141 -1.31 1.30 4.21
C ILE A 141 -0.10 2.22 4.08
N THR A 142 1.08 1.69 3.75
CA THR A 142 2.28 2.53 3.62
C THR A 142 2.23 3.42 2.39
N ALA A 143 1.62 2.95 1.30
CA ALA A 143 1.30 3.80 0.16
C ALA A 143 0.37 4.96 0.56
N ALA A 144 -0.69 4.67 1.31
CA ALA A 144 -1.59 5.70 1.84
C ALA A 144 -0.88 6.67 2.80
N THR A 145 0.03 6.16 3.65
CA THR A 145 0.83 6.97 4.57
C THR A 145 1.75 7.94 3.80
N GLY A 146 2.41 7.47 2.76
CA GLY A 146 3.23 8.30 1.87
C GLY A 146 2.41 9.38 1.17
N MET A 147 1.23 9.02 0.67
CA MET A 147 0.30 9.98 0.05
C MET A 147 -0.20 11.03 1.05
N ALA A 148 -0.55 10.63 2.27
CA ALA A 148 -0.97 11.56 3.32
C ALA A 148 0.15 12.54 3.71
N ALA A 149 1.38 12.05 3.85
CA ALA A 149 2.56 12.88 4.11
C ALA A 149 2.79 13.89 2.97
N MET A 150 2.74 13.42 1.72
CA MET A 150 2.88 14.29 0.55
C MET A 150 1.78 15.34 0.47
N ALA A 151 0.52 14.99 0.78
CA ALA A 151 -0.58 15.95 0.81
C ALA A 151 -0.34 17.10 1.80
N GLY A 152 0.15 16.78 3.01
CA GLY A 152 0.55 17.80 4.00
C GLY A 152 1.66 18.70 3.51
N ILE A 153 2.70 18.15 2.88
CA ILE A 153 3.81 18.92 2.29
C ILE A 153 3.30 19.81 1.17
N MET A 154 2.50 19.29 0.25
CA MET A 154 1.96 20.04 -0.88
C MET A 154 1.03 21.18 -0.41
N LYS A 155 0.21 20.93 0.63
CA LYS A 155 -0.61 21.98 1.25
C LYS A 155 0.27 23.08 1.83
N SER A 156 1.38 22.72 2.47
CA SER A 156 2.33 23.69 3.03
C SER A 156 3.03 24.53 1.98
N ILE A 157 3.45 23.90 0.85
CA ILE A 157 4.11 24.61 -0.25
C ILE A 157 3.13 25.55 -0.97
N ALA A 158 1.88 25.09 -1.16
CA ALA A 158 0.84 25.91 -1.81
C ALA A 158 0.40 27.11 -0.98
N ALA A 159 0.50 27.03 0.34
CA ALA A 159 0.19 28.15 1.23
C ALA A 159 1.43 29.01 1.46
N LYS A 160 1.36 30.30 1.12
CA LYS A 160 2.50 31.23 1.31
C LYS A 160 2.92 31.34 2.78
N THR A 161 1.97 31.32 3.69
CA THR A 161 2.15 31.31 5.15
C THR A 161 1.03 30.51 5.79
N THR A 162 1.37 29.44 6.47
CA THR A 162 0.39 28.63 7.21
C THR A 162 0.97 28.17 8.54
N LYS A 163 0.13 28.13 9.56
CA LYS A 163 0.47 27.53 10.86
C LYS A 163 0.11 26.04 10.93
N THR A 164 -0.74 25.58 10.01
CA THR A 164 -1.29 24.23 9.98
C THR A 164 -1.12 23.63 8.59
N ILE A 165 -0.95 22.32 8.53
CA ILE A 165 -0.67 21.58 7.30
C ILE A 165 -1.75 20.54 6.96
N GLY A 166 -2.90 20.60 7.64
CA GLY A 166 -4.01 19.67 7.50
C GLY A 166 -4.03 18.62 8.59
N ASN A 167 -4.86 17.60 8.43
CA ASN A 167 -4.99 16.49 9.37
C ASN A 167 -4.42 15.21 8.75
N PHE A 168 -3.38 14.65 9.38
CA PHE A 168 -2.73 13.43 8.90
C PHE A 168 -3.69 12.24 8.82
N TRP A 169 -4.51 12.05 9.85
CA TRP A 169 -5.45 10.93 9.92
C TRP A 169 -6.55 11.01 8.86
N GLN A 170 -7.05 12.23 8.64
CA GLN A 170 -8.00 12.48 7.55
C GLN A 170 -7.37 12.16 6.21
N PHE A 171 -6.16 12.67 5.94
CA PHE A 171 -5.45 12.41 4.68
C PHE A 171 -5.18 10.93 4.49
N LEU A 172 -4.82 10.20 5.54
CA LEU A 172 -4.62 8.74 5.50
C LEU A 172 -5.91 8.02 5.10
N VAL A 173 -7.03 8.32 5.77
CA VAL A 173 -8.31 7.65 5.51
C VAL A 173 -8.78 7.91 4.08
N ILE A 174 -8.78 9.17 3.62
CA ILE A 174 -9.21 9.48 2.25
C ILE A 174 -8.25 8.94 1.19
N SER A 175 -6.97 8.81 1.48
CA SER A 175 -6.02 8.12 0.60
C SER A 175 -6.39 6.65 0.42
N CYS A 176 -6.70 5.96 1.52
CA CYS A 176 -7.14 4.56 1.48
C CYS A 176 -8.47 4.41 0.74
N THR A 177 -9.49 5.17 1.14
CA THR A 177 -10.89 4.94 0.72
C THR A 177 -11.19 5.51 -0.65
N ARG A 178 -10.70 6.71 -0.96
CA ARG A 178 -11.08 7.41 -2.19
C ARG A 178 -10.08 7.26 -3.32
N ILE A 179 -8.81 6.95 -3.03
CA ILE A 179 -7.78 6.87 -4.05
C ILE A 179 -7.32 5.43 -4.25
N LEU A 180 -6.71 4.81 -3.23
CA LEU A 180 -6.09 3.50 -3.40
C LEU A 180 -7.11 2.38 -3.60
N LEU A 181 -8.16 2.32 -2.80
CA LEU A 181 -9.15 1.24 -2.88
C LEU A 181 -9.86 1.20 -4.24
N PRO A 182 -10.41 2.30 -4.78
CA PRO A 182 -11.04 2.27 -6.09
C PRO A 182 -10.07 1.93 -7.21
N LEU A 183 -8.85 2.48 -7.18
CA LEU A 183 -7.84 2.19 -8.20
C LEU A 183 -7.40 0.73 -8.15
N SER A 184 -7.17 0.18 -6.95
CA SER A 184 -6.79 -1.23 -6.80
C SER A 184 -7.88 -2.18 -7.27
N LEU A 185 -9.16 -1.86 -7.05
CA LEU A 185 -10.28 -2.65 -7.57
C LEU A 185 -10.35 -2.61 -9.09
N ILE A 186 -10.17 -1.45 -9.70
CA ILE A 186 -10.16 -1.31 -11.17
C ILE A 186 -9.00 -2.12 -11.77
N VAL A 187 -7.78 -1.92 -11.27
CA VAL A 187 -6.60 -2.63 -11.78
C VAL A 187 -6.72 -4.13 -11.50
N GLY A 188 -7.17 -4.52 -10.31
CA GLY A 188 -7.39 -5.93 -9.96
C GLY A 188 -8.40 -6.60 -10.88
N PHE A 189 -9.49 -5.91 -11.23
CA PHE A 189 -10.47 -6.42 -12.18
C PHE A 189 -9.88 -6.60 -13.59
N ILE A 190 -9.11 -5.63 -14.07
CA ILE A 190 -8.40 -5.72 -15.35
C ILE A 190 -7.44 -6.92 -15.35
N LEU A 191 -6.66 -7.10 -14.31
CA LEU A 191 -5.72 -8.23 -14.18
C LEU A 191 -6.44 -9.58 -14.17
N ILE A 192 -7.60 -9.66 -13.51
CA ILE A 192 -8.45 -10.87 -13.52
C ILE A 192 -8.93 -11.19 -14.93
N LEU A 193 -9.37 -10.20 -15.70
CA LEU A 193 -9.80 -10.37 -17.09
C LEU A 193 -8.64 -10.83 -18.00
N GLN A 194 -7.41 -10.43 -17.69
CA GLN A 194 -6.20 -10.87 -18.39
C GLN A 194 -5.73 -12.28 -18.00
N GLY A 195 -6.49 -12.98 -17.15
CA GLY A 195 -6.17 -14.35 -16.76
C GLY A 195 -5.08 -14.48 -15.71
N THR A 196 -4.78 -13.42 -14.96
CA THR A 196 -3.86 -13.50 -13.82
C THR A 196 -4.41 -14.52 -12.81
N PRO A 197 -3.60 -15.52 -12.38
CA PRO A 197 -4.06 -16.54 -11.46
C PRO A 197 -4.48 -15.95 -10.12
N ARG A 198 -5.64 -16.41 -9.62
CA ARG A 198 -6.24 -15.92 -8.37
C ARG A 198 -5.73 -16.65 -7.12
N SER A 199 -5.04 -17.78 -7.31
CA SER A 199 -4.52 -18.61 -6.23
C SER A 199 -3.12 -19.12 -6.55
N GLU A 200 -2.33 -19.38 -5.52
CA GLU A 200 -0.96 -19.91 -5.64
C GLU A 200 -0.93 -21.34 -6.22
N GLU A 201 -1.98 -22.10 -6.08
CA GLU A 201 -2.09 -23.46 -6.64
C GLU A 201 -1.81 -23.49 -8.16
N ARG A 202 -2.04 -22.40 -8.88
CA ARG A 202 -1.66 -22.27 -10.29
C ARG A 202 -0.19 -21.95 -10.51
N ARG A 203 0.49 -21.34 -9.55
CA ARG A 203 1.93 -21.04 -9.64
C ARG A 203 2.80 -22.28 -9.44
N VAL A 204 2.36 -23.22 -8.62
CA VAL A 204 3.01 -24.52 -8.40
C VAL A 204 2.68 -25.51 -9.52
N GLY A 205 1.69 -25.21 -10.36
CA GLY A 205 1.30 -26.02 -11.49
C GLY A 205 2.33 -25.99 -12.60
N LYS A 206 2.73 -27.17 -13.02
CA LYS A 206 3.37 -27.64 -14.27
C LYS A 206 4.24 -26.67 -15.11
N GLU A 207 3.98 -25.34 -15.12
CA GLU A 207 4.70 -24.40 -15.96
C GLU A 207 6.09 -24.01 -15.43
N CYS A 208 6.30 -23.99 -14.13
CA CYS A 208 7.63 -23.80 -13.54
C CYS A 208 8.50 -25.06 -13.68
N ARG A 209 7.91 -26.25 -13.67
CA ARG A 209 8.65 -27.51 -13.80
C ARG A 209 9.18 -27.77 -15.20
N SER A 210 8.52 -27.28 -16.23
CA SER A 210 8.90 -27.53 -17.63
C SER A 210 9.85 -26.50 -18.23
N ARG A 211 9.95 -25.30 -17.66
CA ARG A 211 10.69 -24.19 -18.25
C ARG A 211 12.09 -23.96 -17.67
N TRP A 212 12.38 -24.53 -16.49
CA TRP A 212 13.64 -24.28 -15.76
C TRP A 212 14.43 -25.52 -15.38
N SER A 213 14.06 -26.71 -15.87
CA SER A 213 14.89 -27.90 -15.74
C SER A 213 15.68 -28.11 -17.04
N PRO A 214 16.98 -27.78 -17.08
CA PRO A 214 17.80 -28.07 -18.25
C PRO A 214 18.25 -29.53 -18.39
N TYR A 215 17.72 -30.40 -17.54
CA TYR A 215 18.06 -31.82 -17.52
C TYR A 215 16.80 -32.69 -17.60
N HIS A 216 16.41 -33.00 -18.80
CA HIS A 216 15.76 -34.22 -19.23
C HIS A 216 16.45 -34.68 -20.50
#